data_4df0fa96c472754cd88e75289a9a900e
#
_entry.id   4df0fa96c472754cd88e75289a9a900e
#
_cell.length_a   1.000
_cell.length_b   1.000
_cell.length_c   1.000
_cell.angle_alpha   90.00
_cell.angle_beta   90.00
_cell.angle_gamma   90.00
#
_symmetry.space_group_name_H-M   'P 1'
#
loop_
_entity.id
_entity.type
_entity.pdbx_description
1 polymer ?
#
loop_
_entity_poly.entity_id
_entity_poly.type
_entity_poly.pdbx_seq_one_letter_code
_entity_poly.pdbx_strand_id
1 'polypeptide(L)'
;MFGQYVALTRKGDLEALKRALFFVWAQCSMSHLMTGFKDLDEEVIRETLGIADKLVRDARLDAELEWMLPYYHLVASLYVDRFEGLDALKQASRVNPFLYRQRCLETSFDHRGQMGAYWKTKQAHLRRWQ
;
A
#
# COMPACT_ATOMS: atom_id res chain seq x y z
N MET A 1 13.98 -8.25 1.93
CA MET A 1 13.15 -7.58 0.92
C MET A 1 12.57 -6.25 1.40
N PHE A 2 11.87 -6.25 2.51
CA PHE A 2 11.29 -5.00 3.03
C PHE A 2 12.35 -3.93 3.25
N GLY A 3 13.47 -4.26 3.88
CA GLY A 3 14.56 -3.31 4.14
C GLY A 3 15.13 -2.67 2.89
N GLN A 4 15.21 -3.42 1.79
CA GLN A 4 15.68 -2.88 0.50
C GLN A 4 14.71 -1.84 -0.05
N TYR A 5 13.41 -2.11 0.05
CA TYR A 5 12.40 -1.16 -0.41
C TYR A 5 12.41 0.11 0.43
N VAL A 6 12.57 -0.03 1.75
CA VAL A 6 12.64 1.14 2.63
C VAL A 6 13.87 2.00 2.30
N ALA A 7 15.02 1.38 2.05
CA ALA A 7 16.23 2.11 1.67
C ALA A 7 16.01 2.92 0.38
N LEU A 8 15.38 2.32 -0.63
CA LEU A 8 15.06 3.00 -1.87
C LEU A 8 14.00 4.09 -1.68
N THR A 9 13.02 3.83 -0.82
CA THR A 9 11.96 4.79 -0.49
C THR A 9 12.54 6.07 0.11
N ARG A 10 13.56 5.93 0.97
CA ARG A 10 14.25 7.09 1.56
C ARG A 10 14.90 7.96 0.48
N LYS A 11 15.24 7.39 -0.67
CA LYS A 11 15.82 8.10 -1.80
C LYS A 11 14.78 8.67 -2.76
N GLY A 12 13.49 8.49 -2.47
CA GLY A 12 12.40 9.02 -3.26
C GLY A 12 11.83 8.08 -4.31
N ASP A 13 12.18 6.80 -4.27
CA ASP A 13 11.65 5.79 -5.21
C ASP A 13 10.21 5.45 -4.87
N LEU A 14 9.27 5.86 -5.74
CA LEU A 14 7.83 5.65 -5.51
C LEU A 14 7.44 4.18 -5.65
N GLU A 15 8.04 3.45 -6.57
CA GLU A 15 7.75 2.02 -6.70
C GLU A 15 8.17 1.26 -5.43
N ALA A 16 9.33 1.62 -4.88
CA ALA A 16 9.79 1.02 -3.63
C ALA A 16 8.83 1.35 -2.48
N LEU A 17 8.32 2.58 -2.43
CA LEU A 17 7.34 2.97 -1.43
C LEU A 17 6.08 2.12 -1.54
N LYS A 18 5.56 1.93 -2.76
CA LYS A 18 4.38 1.10 -2.99
C LYS A 18 4.59 -0.31 -2.47
N ARG A 19 5.74 -0.91 -2.76
CA ARG A 19 6.06 -2.26 -2.32
C ARG A 19 6.23 -2.33 -0.81
N ALA A 20 6.87 -1.32 -0.20
CA ALA A 20 6.99 -1.25 1.25
C ALA A 20 5.63 -1.13 1.93
N LEU A 21 4.75 -0.30 1.41
CA LEU A 21 3.38 -0.15 1.92
C LEU A 21 2.60 -1.45 1.80
N PHE A 22 2.76 -2.17 0.69
CA PHE A 22 2.14 -3.49 0.53
C PHE A 22 2.58 -4.43 1.66
N PHE A 23 3.87 -4.49 1.98
CA PHE A 23 4.36 -5.34 3.06
C PHE A 23 3.77 -4.93 4.43
N VAL A 24 3.73 -3.64 4.71
CA VAL A 24 3.15 -3.14 5.96
C VAL A 24 1.68 -3.55 6.08
N TRP A 25 0.92 -3.36 5.02
CA TRP A 25 -0.50 -3.74 4.98
C TRP A 25 -0.67 -5.26 5.06
N ALA A 26 0.13 -6.02 4.32
CA ALA A 26 0.02 -7.48 4.26
C ALA A 26 0.30 -8.11 5.63
N GLN A 27 1.18 -7.53 6.42
CA GLN A 27 1.43 -8.00 7.79
C GLN A 27 0.15 -7.97 8.62
N CYS A 28 -0.70 -6.95 8.42
CA CYS A 28 -1.96 -6.83 9.14
C CYS A 28 -3.05 -7.72 8.58
N SER A 29 -3.10 -7.89 7.26
CA SER A 29 -4.22 -8.56 6.59
C SER A 29 -3.97 -10.02 6.26
N MET A 30 -2.71 -10.41 6.03
CA MET A 30 -2.36 -11.73 5.50
C MET A 30 -1.17 -12.37 6.21
N SER A 31 -0.84 -11.93 7.41
CA SER A 31 0.39 -12.34 8.11
C SER A 31 0.53 -13.86 8.28
N HIS A 32 -0.58 -14.59 8.38
CA HIS A 32 -0.55 -16.03 8.57
C HIS A 32 -0.42 -16.81 7.27
N LEU A 33 -0.66 -16.17 6.14
CA LEU A 33 -0.71 -16.83 4.84
C LEU A 33 0.54 -16.63 4.01
N MET A 34 1.37 -15.65 4.36
CA MET A 34 2.55 -15.29 3.57
C MET A 34 3.79 -15.41 4.44
N THR A 35 4.71 -16.28 4.01
CA THR A 35 6.00 -16.41 4.69
C THR A 35 6.89 -15.21 4.35
N GLY A 36 7.69 -14.78 5.31
CA GLY A 36 8.60 -13.66 5.13
C GLY A 36 8.09 -12.31 5.60
N PHE A 37 6.83 -12.24 6.08
CA PHE A 37 6.27 -11.02 6.67
C PHE A 37 6.36 -11.07 8.20
N LYS A 38 7.47 -11.57 8.72
CA LYS A 38 7.64 -11.67 10.16
C LYS A 38 8.19 -10.36 10.71
N ASP A 39 7.55 -9.88 11.76
CA ASP A 39 8.08 -8.87 12.68
C ASP A 39 8.82 -7.71 12.01
N LEU A 40 8.12 -7.01 11.14
CA LEU A 40 8.66 -5.76 10.59
C LEU A 40 8.89 -4.78 11.74
N ASP A 41 10.04 -4.10 11.69
CA ASP A 41 10.41 -3.13 12.72
C ASP A 41 9.38 -1.99 12.75
N GLU A 42 8.81 -1.74 13.92
CA GLU A 42 7.74 -0.77 14.06
C GLU A 42 8.19 0.66 13.77
N GLU A 43 9.43 1.01 14.09
CA GLU A 43 9.96 2.32 13.75
C GLU A 43 10.09 2.50 12.25
N VAL A 44 10.49 1.44 11.56
CA VAL A 44 10.61 1.46 10.09
C VAL A 44 9.23 1.53 9.45
N ILE A 45 8.24 0.85 10.03
CA ILE A 45 6.84 0.95 9.57
C ILE A 45 6.37 2.40 9.71
N ARG A 46 6.59 3.03 10.87
CA ARG A 46 6.22 4.43 11.10
C ARG A 46 6.90 5.36 10.10
N GLU A 47 8.17 5.14 9.83
CA GLU A 47 8.91 5.93 8.85
C GLU A 47 8.30 5.80 7.46
N THR A 48 8.00 4.58 7.04
CA THR A 48 7.39 4.31 5.73
C THR A 48 6.05 5.02 5.59
N LEU A 49 5.19 4.88 6.61
CA LEU A 49 3.89 5.55 6.62
C LEU A 49 4.04 7.07 6.68
N GLY A 50 5.05 7.57 7.40
CA GLY A 50 5.34 9.00 7.47
C GLY A 50 5.75 9.58 6.12
N ILE A 51 6.50 8.84 5.33
CA ILE A 51 6.86 9.25 3.97
C ILE A 51 5.60 9.35 3.11
N ALA A 52 4.72 8.36 3.17
CA ALA A 52 3.45 8.39 2.45
C ALA A 52 2.58 9.56 2.89
N ASP A 53 2.49 9.81 4.19
CA ASP A 53 1.73 10.94 4.74
C ASP A 53 2.25 12.27 4.20
N LYS A 54 3.56 12.43 4.14
CA LYS A 54 4.17 13.65 3.60
C LYS A 54 3.83 13.84 2.12
N LEU A 55 3.84 12.76 1.34
CA LEU A 55 3.45 12.84 -0.08
C LEU A 55 2.02 13.34 -0.23
N VAL A 56 1.11 12.88 0.62
CA VAL A 56 -0.28 13.35 0.59
C VAL A 56 -0.34 14.83 0.94
N ARG A 57 0.36 15.24 2.01
CA ARG A 57 0.38 16.65 2.43
C ARG A 57 0.95 17.57 1.36
N ASP A 58 1.94 17.10 0.62
CA ASP A 58 2.60 17.88 -0.43
C ASP A 58 1.88 17.78 -1.78
N ALA A 59 0.74 17.08 -1.83
CA ALA A 59 -0.03 16.82 -3.06
C ALA A 59 0.80 16.13 -4.14
N ARG A 60 1.66 15.19 -3.73
CA ARG A 60 2.57 14.46 -4.64
C ARG A 60 2.22 12.98 -4.77
N LEU A 61 1.03 12.61 -4.34
CA LEU A 61 0.56 11.24 -4.45
C LEU A 61 0.32 10.89 -5.93
N ASP A 62 0.86 9.77 -6.39
CA ASP A 62 0.63 9.36 -7.77
C ASP A 62 -0.72 8.64 -7.93
N ALA A 63 -1.11 8.42 -9.18
CA ALA A 63 -2.43 7.86 -9.49
C ALA A 63 -2.63 6.46 -8.91
N GLU A 64 -1.58 5.65 -8.85
CA GLU A 64 -1.70 4.29 -8.29
C GLU A 64 -1.91 4.32 -6.78
N LEU A 65 -1.11 5.08 -6.06
CA LEU A 65 -1.27 5.20 -4.61
C LEU A 65 -2.65 5.78 -4.26
N GLU A 66 -3.17 6.65 -5.10
CA GLU A 66 -4.48 7.27 -4.88
C GLU A 66 -5.60 6.23 -4.77
N TRP A 67 -5.53 5.13 -5.54
CA TRP A 67 -6.53 4.07 -5.42
C TRP A 67 -6.08 2.90 -4.53
N MET A 68 -4.78 2.66 -4.38
CA MET A 68 -4.27 1.60 -3.51
C MET A 68 -4.56 1.87 -2.04
N LEU A 69 -4.34 3.10 -1.58
CA LEU A 69 -4.53 3.45 -0.17
C LEU A 69 -5.96 3.22 0.31
N PRO A 70 -7.00 3.67 -0.41
CA PRO A 70 -8.37 3.37 0.00
C PRO A 70 -8.68 1.88 0.06
N TYR A 71 -8.15 1.10 -0.87
CA TYR A 71 -8.34 -0.33 -0.86
C TYR A 71 -7.70 -0.97 0.38
N TYR A 72 -6.45 -0.61 0.67
CA TYR A 72 -5.75 -1.14 1.85
C TYR A 72 -6.51 -0.82 3.13
N HIS A 73 -7.02 0.39 3.24
CA HIS A 73 -7.77 0.83 4.42
C HIS A 73 -9.08 0.05 4.57
N LEU A 74 -9.77 -0.20 3.46
CA LEU A 74 -11.03 -0.96 3.50
C LEU A 74 -10.81 -2.37 4.04
N VAL A 75 -9.73 -3.03 3.62
CA VAL A 75 -9.49 -4.43 3.97
C VAL A 75 -8.88 -4.57 5.36
N ALA A 76 -7.94 -3.69 5.72
CA ALA A 76 -7.25 -3.79 7.01
C ALA A 76 -6.83 -2.40 7.49
N SER A 77 -7.78 -1.63 7.99
CA SER A 77 -7.56 -0.22 8.37
C SER A 77 -6.49 -0.05 9.43
N LEU A 78 -6.27 -1.04 10.29
CA LEU A 78 -5.32 -0.92 11.40
C LEU A 78 -3.87 -0.76 10.95
N TYR A 79 -3.55 -1.07 9.68
CA TYR A 79 -2.18 -0.87 9.22
C TYR A 79 -1.72 0.58 9.36
N VAL A 80 -2.64 1.51 9.31
CA VAL A 80 -2.37 2.95 9.48
C VAL A 80 -3.12 3.54 10.68
N ASP A 81 -4.36 3.12 10.93
CA ASP A 81 -5.21 3.74 11.96
C ASP A 81 -4.70 3.50 13.38
N ARG A 82 -3.91 2.45 13.60
CA ARG A 82 -3.34 2.18 14.92
C ARG A 82 -2.26 3.16 15.35
N PHE A 83 -1.72 3.94 14.42
CA PHE A 83 -0.69 4.93 14.73
C PHE A 83 -1.31 6.30 14.96
N GLU A 84 -0.76 7.04 15.92
CA GLU A 84 -1.16 8.44 16.12
C GLU A 84 -0.60 9.32 15.01
N GLY A 85 -1.28 10.41 14.71
CA GLY A 85 -0.88 11.30 13.62
C GLY A 85 -1.24 10.70 12.27
N LEU A 86 -0.43 10.99 11.26
CA LEU A 86 -0.63 10.51 9.89
C LEU A 86 -2.00 10.94 9.34
N ASP A 87 -2.45 12.14 9.70
CA ASP A 87 -3.82 12.59 9.43
C ASP A 87 -4.09 12.70 7.93
N ALA A 88 -3.12 13.19 7.16
CA ALA A 88 -3.28 13.31 5.72
C ALA A 88 -3.41 11.94 5.06
N LEU A 89 -2.55 10.99 5.47
CA LEU A 89 -2.58 9.63 4.94
C LEU A 89 -3.90 8.94 5.30
N LYS A 90 -4.34 9.07 6.55
CA LYS A 90 -5.62 8.48 7.00
C LYS A 90 -6.79 9.05 6.22
N GLN A 91 -6.79 10.36 5.98
CA GLN A 91 -7.87 11.01 5.26
C GLN A 91 -7.91 10.56 3.79
N ALA A 92 -6.74 10.46 3.14
CA ALA A 92 -6.65 9.98 1.77
C ALA A 92 -7.11 8.53 1.66
N SER A 93 -6.93 7.74 2.73
CA SER A 93 -7.30 6.32 2.74
C SER A 93 -8.78 6.07 2.99
N ARG A 94 -9.53 7.07 3.45
CA ARG A 94 -10.96 6.93 3.78
C ARG A 94 -11.90 7.18 2.62
N VAL A 95 -11.38 7.25 1.41
CA VAL A 95 -12.18 7.40 0.20
C VAL A 95 -12.74 6.02 -0.20
N ASN A 96 -13.92 6.00 -0.83
CA ASN A 96 -14.51 4.74 -1.30
C ASN A 96 -13.65 4.13 -2.41
N PRO A 97 -13.04 2.94 -2.20
CA PRO A 97 -12.15 2.35 -3.20
C PRO A 97 -12.86 1.92 -4.48
N PHE A 98 -14.17 1.71 -4.45
CA PHE A 98 -14.90 1.32 -5.64
C PHE A 98 -14.91 2.42 -6.72
N LEU A 99 -14.64 3.67 -6.34
CA LEU A 99 -14.50 4.76 -7.29
C LEU A 99 -13.32 4.56 -8.24
N TYR A 100 -12.34 3.75 -7.83
CA TYR A 100 -11.08 3.57 -8.57
C TYR A 100 -10.97 2.20 -9.23
N ARG A 101 -12.07 1.44 -9.27
CA ARG A 101 -12.05 0.07 -9.79
C ARG A 101 -11.46 -0.01 -11.19
N GLN A 102 -11.86 0.88 -12.08
CA GLN A 102 -11.38 0.88 -13.46
C GLN A 102 -9.87 1.16 -13.53
N ARG A 103 -9.38 2.08 -12.72
CA ARG A 103 -7.94 2.36 -12.67
C ARG A 103 -7.15 1.13 -12.26
N CYS A 104 -7.65 0.37 -11.26
CA CYS A 104 -7.02 -0.87 -10.85
C CYS A 104 -6.95 -1.87 -12.00
N LEU A 105 -8.05 -2.04 -12.72
CA LEU A 105 -8.12 -3.00 -13.82
C LEU A 105 -7.21 -2.63 -14.99
N GLU A 106 -6.91 -1.36 -15.20
CA GLU A 106 -6.07 -0.87 -16.28
C GLU A 106 -4.58 -0.86 -15.94
N THR A 107 -4.22 -1.08 -14.69
CA THR A 107 -2.83 -1.03 -14.24
C THR A 107 -2.11 -2.33 -14.57
N SER A 108 -0.87 -2.24 -15.08
CA SER A 108 -0.02 -3.42 -15.26
C SER A 108 0.74 -3.72 -13.97
N PHE A 109 0.66 -4.97 -13.52
CA PHE A 109 1.39 -5.42 -12.33
C PHE A 109 2.45 -6.47 -12.66
N ASP A 110 2.79 -6.62 -13.93
CA ASP A 110 3.83 -7.55 -14.35
C ASP A 110 5.20 -7.15 -13.80
N HIS A 111 5.95 -8.12 -13.31
CA HIS A 111 7.32 -7.92 -12.81
C HIS A 111 7.41 -6.94 -11.64
N ARG A 112 6.38 -6.90 -10.79
CA ARG A 112 6.34 -5.99 -9.64
C ARG A 112 6.33 -6.75 -8.31
N GLY A 113 7.01 -7.90 -8.26
CA GLY A 113 7.23 -8.66 -7.04
C GLY A 113 5.96 -9.23 -6.42
N GLN A 114 5.97 -9.44 -5.11
CA GLN A 114 4.82 -9.99 -4.39
C GLN A 114 3.62 -9.06 -4.43
N MET A 115 3.85 -7.75 -4.39
CA MET A 115 2.79 -6.76 -4.53
C MET A 115 2.08 -6.94 -5.87
N GLY A 116 2.85 -7.08 -6.96
CA GLY A 116 2.27 -7.28 -8.29
C GLY A 116 1.48 -8.57 -8.38
N ALA A 117 2.00 -9.66 -7.83
CA ALA A 117 1.31 -10.95 -7.82
C ALA A 117 -0.03 -10.85 -7.09
N TYR A 118 -0.06 -10.17 -5.96
CA TYR A 118 -1.30 -9.94 -5.21
C TYR A 118 -2.33 -9.18 -6.05
N TRP A 119 -1.93 -8.08 -6.65
CA TRP A 119 -2.87 -7.24 -7.41
C TRP A 119 -3.36 -7.92 -8.68
N LYS A 120 -2.51 -8.74 -9.34
CA LYS A 120 -2.96 -9.52 -10.50
C LYS A 120 -4.09 -10.49 -10.11
N THR A 121 -3.96 -11.15 -8.97
CA THR A 121 -5.02 -12.02 -8.45
C THR A 121 -6.29 -11.21 -8.17
N LYS A 122 -6.15 -10.04 -7.59
CA LYS A 122 -7.28 -9.18 -7.28
C LYS A 122 -7.96 -8.66 -8.55
N GLN A 123 -7.19 -8.30 -9.57
CA GLN A 123 -7.73 -7.90 -10.87
C GLN A 123 -8.57 -9.01 -11.50
N ALA A 124 -8.07 -10.25 -11.47
CA ALA A 124 -8.81 -11.40 -12.00
C ALA A 124 -10.12 -11.58 -11.25
N HIS A 125 -10.11 -11.41 -9.93
CA HIS A 125 -11.31 -11.50 -9.11
C HIS A 125 -12.32 -10.40 -9.48
N LEU A 126 -11.87 -9.17 -9.61
CA LEU A 126 -12.72 -8.04 -9.96
C LEU A 126 -13.37 -8.20 -11.34
N ARG A 127 -12.64 -8.77 -12.30
CA ARG A 127 -13.17 -8.98 -13.65
C ARG A 127 -14.33 -9.97 -13.69
N ARG A 128 -14.38 -10.93 -12.75
CA ARG A 128 -15.47 -11.90 -12.68
C ARG A 128 -16.80 -11.26 -12.30
N TRP A 129 -16.78 -10.09 -11.70
CA TRP A 129 -17.96 -9.40 -11.21
C TRP A 129 -18.39 -8.24 -12.11
N GLN A 130 -17.88 -8.19 -13.32
CA GLN A 130 -18.28 -7.17 -14.30
C GLN A 130 -19.61 -7.49 -14.96
#